data_23c44fc94bb5633f7728451d68c38c42
#
_entry.id   23c44fc94bb5633f7728451d68c38c42
#
_cell.length_a   1.000
_cell.length_b   1.000
_cell.length_c   1.000
_cell.angle_alpha   90.00
_cell.angle_beta   90.00
_cell.angle_gamma   90.00
#
_symmetry.space_group_name_H-M   'P 1'
#
loop_
_entity.id
_entity.type
_entity.pdbx_description
1 polymer ?
#
loop_
_entity_poly.entity_id
_entity_poly.type
_entity_poly.pdbx_seq_one_letter_code
_entity_poly.pdbx_strand_id
1 'polypeptide(L)'
;MTIKAWEGKSEINGKDIMLTIGAEKRKSKNPKTGPMVQVSALLKSVSPLEAQQTGADEATCGGCPLRPTLHKEAKSKNEEVSKYPCYVKTFRKLAQWLAAKKCEVDYAGALDALSGRSVRFGEYGNMSSVPREVVEPLMQATNNHTLYEHEWEKEENQWLKEYAMASVHSLEEKEKANKMGWRTFRVGDDLQGDEIFCPNHTHNIQCIKCKLCSGNKCGAKNIVIPSHM
;
A
#
# COMPACT_ATOMS: atom_id res chain seq x y z
N MET A 1 -18.65 -8.11 0.18
CA MET A 1 -18.93 -7.68 1.55
C MET A 1 -17.66 -7.05 2.08
N THR A 2 -17.72 -6.07 2.95
CA THR A 2 -16.54 -5.49 3.62
C THR A 2 -16.39 -6.16 4.97
N ILE A 3 -15.17 -6.54 5.35
CA ILE A 3 -14.83 -7.02 6.68
C ILE A 3 -13.98 -5.94 7.35
N LYS A 4 -14.29 -5.59 8.59
CA LYS A 4 -13.42 -4.81 9.46
C LYS A 4 -12.55 -5.78 10.24
N ALA A 5 -11.30 -5.96 9.80
CA ALA A 5 -10.38 -6.91 10.41
C ALA A 5 -9.89 -6.44 11.79
N TRP A 6 -9.70 -5.13 11.95
CA TRP A 6 -9.17 -4.55 13.18
C TRP A 6 -9.52 -3.07 13.28
N GLU A 7 -9.52 -2.55 14.48
CA GLU A 7 -9.70 -1.14 14.80
C GLU A 7 -8.81 -0.77 16.01
N GLY A 8 -8.08 0.33 15.91
CA GLY A 8 -7.18 0.76 16.97
C GLY A 8 -6.41 2.03 16.62
N LYS A 9 -5.34 2.28 17.35
CA LYS A 9 -4.46 3.43 17.15
C LYS A 9 -3.48 3.18 16.01
N SER A 10 -3.29 4.19 15.18
CA SER A 10 -2.23 4.20 14.17
C SER A 10 -0.85 4.24 14.82
N GLU A 11 0.04 3.37 14.40
CA GLU A 11 1.46 3.39 14.80
C GLU A 11 2.20 4.64 14.28
N ILE A 12 1.63 5.36 13.30
CA ILE A 12 2.25 6.56 12.74
C ILE A 12 2.03 7.78 13.63
N ASN A 13 0.79 8.01 14.10
CA ASN A 13 0.46 9.24 14.83
C ASN A 13 -0.63 9.10 15.90
N GLY A 14 -1.00 7.87 16.27
CA GLY A 14 -1.95 7.59 17.36
C GLY A 14 -3.43 7.90 17.08
N LYS A 15 -3.80 8.30 15.87
CA LYS A 15 -5.21 8.50 15.50
C LYS A 15 -5.92 7.17 15.31
N ASP A 16 -7.25 7.16 15.53
CA ASP A 16 -8.07 5.96 15.36
C ASP A 16 -8.20 5.58 13.87
N ILE A 17 -7.80 4.37 13.55
CA ILE A 17 -7.87 3.80 12.20
C ILE A 17 -8.56 2.42 12.20
N MET A 18 -8.95 1.96 11.03
CA MET A 18 -9.54 0.65 10.78
C MET A 18 -8.76 -0.08 9.69
N LEU A 19 -8.44 -1.35 9.91
CA LEU A 19 -7.97 -2.24 8.84
C LEU A 19 -9.17 -2.94 8.22
N THR A 20 -9.33 -2.79 6.91
CA THR A 20 -10.54 -3.24 6.22
C THR A 20 -10.19 -4.09 5.01
N ILE A 21 -11.00 -5.14 4.77
CA ILE A 21 -10.90 -6.00 3.60
C ILE A 21 -12.08 -5.69 2.70
N GLY A 22 -11.77 -5.23 1.48
CA GLY A 22 -12.74 -4.96 0.43
C GLY A 22 -12.76 -6.05 -0.63
N ALA A 23 -13.89 -6.18 -1.31
CA ALA A 23 -14.07 -7.14 -2.41
C ALA A 23 -13.83 -8.62 -2.03
N GLU A 24 -14.02 -8.99 -0.76
CA GLU A 24 -13.83 -10.36 -0.28
C GLU A 24 -14.63 -11.37 -1.12
N LYS A 25 -15.93 -11.12 -1.37
CA LYS A 25 -16.81 -11.97 -2.21
C LYS A 25 -16.86 -11.56 -3.68
N ARG A 26 -16.30 -10.41 -4.04
CA ARG A 26 -16.26 -9.91 -5.42
C ARG A 26 -14.84 -9.93 -5.96
N LYS A 27 -14.67 -10.44 -7.15
CA LYS A 27 -13.39 -10.30 -7.86
C LYS A 27 -13.12 -8.81 -8.12
N SER A 28 -11.95 -8.33 -7.76
CA SER A 28 -11.53 -6.98 -8.13
C SER A 28 -11.58 -6.80 -9.64
N LYS A 29 -12.13 -5.66 -10.08
CA LYS A 29 -12.13 -5.26 -11.50
C LYS A 29 -10.91 -4.42 -11.87
N ASN A 30 -9.90 -4.36 -11.01
CA ASN A 30 -8.66 -3.63 -11.30
C ASN A 30 -7.90 -4.34 -12.41
N PRO A 31 -7.72 -3.74 -13.62
CA PRO A 31 -7.07 -4.39 -14.74
C PRO A 31 -5.60 -4.70 -14.49
N LYS A 32 -4.92 -3.91 -13.62
CA LYS A 32 -3.50 -4.09 -13.28
C LYS A 32 -3.28 -5.25 -12.31
N THR A 33 -4.06 -5.31 -11.24
CA THR A 33 -3.87 -6.32 -10.20
C THR A 33 -4.58 -7.64 -10.50
N GLY A 34 -5.65 -7.59 -11.31
CA GLY A 34 -6.56 -8.70 -11.47
C GLY A 34 -7.44 -8.90 -10.22
N PRO A 35 -8.04 -10.09 -10.03
CA PRO A 35 -9.03 -10.36 -8.99
C PRO A 35 -8.42 -10.57 -7.58
N MET A 36 -7.40 -9.80 -7.21
CA MET A 36 -6.82 -9.84 -5.87
C MET A 36 -7.78 -9.25 -4.83
N VAL A 37 -7.79 -9.83 -3.63
CA VAL A 37 -8.45 -9.23 -2.47
C VAL A 37 -7.70 -7.97 -2.07
N GLN A 38 -8.41 -6.95 -1.60
CA GLN A 38 -7.81 -5.65 -1.31
C GLN A 38 -7.94 -5.30 0.16
N VAL A 39 -6.82 -4.95 0.77
CA VAL A 39 -6.72 -4.54 2.18
C VAL A 39 -6.34 -3.07 2.23
N SER A 40 -7.05 -2.31 3.07
CA SER A 40 -6.84 -0.86 3.23
C SER A 40 -6.85 -0.47 4.69
N ALA A 41 -5.96 0.44 5.08
CA ALA A 41 -6.03 1.15 6.35
C ALA A 41 -6.78 2.48 6.14
N LEU A 42 -7.82 2.72 6.92
CA LEU A 42 -8.71 3.87 6.78
C LEU A 42 -8.85 4.57 8.13
N LEU A 43 -8.89 5.90 8.13
CA LEU A 43 -9.28 6.66 9.33
C LEU A 43 -10.69 6.30 9.76
N LYS A 44 -10.92 6.20 11.07
CA LYS A 44 -12.25 5.94 11.63
C LYS A 44 -13.13 7.20 11.62
N SER A 45 -12.56 8.36 11.96
CA SER A 45 -13.30 9.60 12.22
C SER A 45 -13.76 10.32 10.96
N VAL A 46 -12.94 10.35 9.90
CA VAL A 46 -13.20 11.11 8.67
C VAL A 46 -13.16 10.22 7.43
N SER A 47 -13.91 10.60 6.41
CA SER A 47 -13.96 9.86 5.15
C SER A 47 -12.60 9.89 4.42
N PRO A 48 -12.28 8.87 3.59
CA PRO A 48 -11.03 8.87 2.82
C PRO A 48 -10.83 10.10 1.93
N LEU A 49 -11.90 10.67 1.39
CA LEU A 49 -11.83 11.89 0.58
C LEU A 49 -11.46 13.11 1.44
N GLU A 50 -12.15 13.28 2.55
CA GLU A 50 -11.89 14.37 3.50
C GLU A 50 -10.48 14.24 4.10
N ALA A 51 -10.04 13.01 4.43
CA ALA A 51 -8.69 12.77 4.94
C ALA A 51 -7.62 13.26 3.96
N GLN A 52 -7.76 13.00 2.66
CA GLN A 52 -6.84 13.52 1.65
C GLN A 52 -6.89 15.03 1.48
N GLN A 53 -8.07 15.65 1.63
CA GLN A 53 -8.23 17.11 1.49
C GLN A 53 -7.64 17.87 2.67
N THR A 54 -7.74 17.31 3.86
CA THR A 54 -7.31 17.95 5.12
C THR A 54 -5.90 17.55 5.57
N GLY A 55 -5.29 16.54 4.93
CA GLY A 55 -4.03 15.97 5.37
C GLY A 55 -4.17 14.98 6.54
N ALA A 56 -5.38 14.66 6.98
CA ALA A 56 -5.60 13.67 8.04
C ALA A 56 -5.21 12.24 7.61
N ASP A 57 -5.06 12.00 6.29
CA ASP A 57 -4.54 10.76 5.70
C ASP A 57 -3.11 10.41 6.15
N GLU A 58 -2.39 11.34 6.79
CA GLU A 58 -1.12 11.07 7.46
C GLU A 58 -1.20 9.86 8.39
N ALA A 59 -2.30 9.71 9.12
CA ALA A 59 -2.47 8.59 10.05
C ALA A 59 -2.38 7.20 9.41
N THR A 60 -2.61 7.10 8.11
CA THR A 60 -2.56 5.83 7.39
C THR A 60 -1.51 5.80 6.29
N CYS A 61 -1.09 6.97 5.79
CA CYS A 61 -0.17 7.09 4.65
C CYS A 61 1.22 7.61 5.06
N GLY A 62 1.37 8.12 6.30
CA GLY A 62 2.64 8.64 6.82
C GLY A 62 3.24 9.74 5.95
N GLY A 63 4.53 9.64 5.70
CA GLY A 63 5.31 10.55 4.87
C GLY A 63 5.19 10.35 3.36
N CYS A 64 4.24 9.55 2.86
CA CYS A 64 4.08 9.30 1.43
C CYS A 64 4.02 10.62 0.63
N PRO A 65 4.98 10.89 -0.29
CA PRO A 65 5.05 12.16 -1.02
C PRO A 65 3.90 12.35 -2.01
N LEU A 66 3.16 11.27 -2.32
CA LEU A 66 1.98 11.33 -3.19
C LEU A 66 0.71 11.79 -2.45
N ARG A 67 0.74 11.98 -1.13
CA ARG A 67 -0.40 12.57 -0.42
C ARG A 67 -0.72 13.93 -1.01
N PRO A 68 -2.00 14.23 -1.32
CA PRO A 68 -2.36 15.46 -2.03
C PRO A 68 -1.88 16.73 -1.36
N THR A 69 -1.86 16.79 -0.04
CA THR A 69 -1.35 17.93 0.74
C THR A 69 0.15 18.10 0.59
N LEU A 70 0.95 17.03 0.78
CA LEU A 70 2.40 17.07 0.61
C LEU A 70 2.81 17.35 -0.83
N HIS A 71 2.14 16.71 -1.79
CA HIS A 71 2.38 16.93 -3.21
C HIS A 71 2.12 18.40 -3.64
N LYS A 72 1.06 19.03 -3.10
CA LYS A 72 0.77 20.43 -3.34
C LYS A 72 1.81 21.35 -2.70
N GLU A 73 2.25 21.03 -1.49
CA GLU A 73 3.28 21.78 -0.77
C GLU A 73 4.61 21.72 -1.52
N ALA A 74 5.09 20.53 -1.90
CA ALA A 74 6.33 20.35 -2.65
C ALA A 74 6.30 21.10 -4.00
N LYS A 75 5.18 21.04 -4.72
CA LYS A 75 5.00 21.88 -5.94
C LYS A 75 5.10 23.38 -5.67
N SER A 76 4.58 23.86 -4.57
CA SER A 76 4.65 25.30 -4.22
C SER A 76 6.09 25.76 -3.90
N LYS A 77 6.95 24.80 -3.50
CA LYS A 77 8.38 25.02 -3.25
C LYS A 77 9.26 24.78 -4.47
N ASN A 78 8.68 24.46 -5.63
CA ASN A 78 9.39 24.05 -6.85
C ASN A 78 10.28 22.82 -6.67
N GLU A 79 9.92 21.92 -5.75
CA GLU A 79 10.59 20.64 -5.57
C GLU A 79 10.19 19.67 -6.69
N GLU A 80 11.11 18.76 -7.03
CA GLU A 80 10.83 17.72 -8.01
C GLU A 80 9.84 16.70 -7.41
N VAL A 81 8.67 16.59 -8.01
CA VAL A 81 7.62 15.67 -7.58
C VAL A 81 7.03 14.94 -8.78
N SER A 82 6.38 13.82 -8.50
CA SER A 82 5.63 13.10 -9.54
C SER A 82 4.62 14.02 -10.22
N LYS A 83 4.34 13.75 -11.49
CA LYS A 83 3.36 14.54 -12.28
C LYS A 83 1.98 14.61 -11.60
N TYR A 84 1.59 13.55 -10.90
CA TYR A 84 0.27 13.41 -10.28
C TYR A 84 0.42 13.06 -8.79
N PRO A 85 -0.54 13.52 -7.94
CA PRO A 85 -0.66 13.06 -6.57
C PRO A 85 -1.15 11.61 -6.51
N CYS A 86 -1.50 11.14 -5.33
CA CYS A 86 -2.00 9.79 -5.10
C CYS A 86 -3.07 9.38 -6.12
N TYR A 87 -2.84 8.27 -6.81
CA TYR A 87 -3.74 7.70 -7.83
C TYR A 87 -4.96 6.98 -7.25
N VAL A 88 -5.02 6.78 -5.94
CA VAL A 88 -6.16 6.10 -5.30
C VAL A 88 -7.40 6.97 -5.40
N LYS A 89 -8.43 6.43 -6.06
CA LYS A 89 -9.71 7.12 -6.22
C LYS A 89 -10.54 6.98 -4.95
N THR A 90 -10.36 7.89 -4.00
CA THR A 90 -10.93 7.84 -2.64
C THR A 90 -12.45 7.85 -2.62
N PHE A 91 -13.13 8.40 -3.63
CA PHE A 91 -14.58 8.29 -3.73
C PHE A 91 -15.07 6.82 -3.82
N ARG A 92 -14.25 5.93 -4.39
CA ARG A 92 -14.54 4.48 -4.41
C ARG A 92 -14.34 3.83 -3.05
N LYS A 93 -13.57 4.44 -2.16
CA LYS A 93 -13.35 3.98 -0.79
C LYS A 93 -14.46 4.40 0.17
N LEU A 94 -15.26 5.40 -0.19
CA LEU A 94 -16.36 5.87 0.66
C LEU A 94 -17.34 4.75 1.02
N ALA A 95 -17.75 3.94 0.05
CA ALA A 95 -18.66 2.82 0.30
C ALA A 95 -18.03 1.75 1.21
N GLN A 96 -16.74 1.46 1.06
CA GLN A 96 -16.01 0.54 1.94
C GLN A 96 -15.91 1.09 3.36
N TRP A 97 -15.58 2.37 3.51
CA TRP A 97 -15.48 3.06 4.78
C TRP A 97 -16.82 3.09 5.53
N LEU A 98 -17.91 3.48 4.84
CA LEU A 98 -19.26 3.49 5.41
C LEU A 98 -19.71 2.08 5.86
N ALA A 99 -19.38 1.06 5.07
CA ALA A 99 -19.69 -0.33 5.42
C ALA A 99 -18.88 -0.76 6.66
N ALA A 100 -17.58 -0.49 6.68
CA ALA A 100 -16.70 -0.85 7.80
C ALA A 100 -17.11 -0.19 9.12
N LYS A 101 -17.60 1.05 9.08
CA LYS A 101 -18.11 1.74 10.29
C LYS A 101 -19.31 1.02 10.93
N LYS A 102 -20.07 0.26 10.17
CA LYS A 102 -21.26 -0.49 10.63
C LYS A 102 -20.95 -1.94 11.00
N CYS A 103 -19.75 -2.43 10.68
CA CYS A 103 -19.35 -3.80 11.02
C CYS A 103 -18.70 -3.85 12.39
N GLU A 104 -18.93 -4.93 13.11
CA GLU A 104 -18.08 -5.32 14.24
C GLU A 104 -16.71 -5.77 13.71
N VAL A 105 -15.70 -5.77 14.61
CA VAL A 105 -14.39 -6.31 14.30
C VAL A 105 -14.48 -7.83 14.16
N ASP A 106 -14.03 -8.36 13.04
CA ASP A 106 -14.02 -9.78 12.74
C ASP A 106 -12.63 -10.19 12.21
N TYR A 107 -11.70 -10.37 13.14
CA TYR A 107 -10.33 -10.76 12.80
C TYR A 107 -10.25 -12.21 12.30
N ALA A 108 -11.03 -13.13 12.89
CA ALA A 108 -11.06 -14.52 12.46
C ALA A 108 -11.62 -14.65 11.03
N GLY A 109 -12.72 -13.95 10.74
CA GLY A 109 -13.27 -13.87 9.38
C GLY A 109 -12.33 -13.19 8.39
N ALA A 110 -11.50 -12.26 8.85
CA ALA A 110 -10.46 -11.63 8.03
C ALA A 110 -9.36 -12.62 7.65
N LEU A 111 -8.85 -13.40 8.60
CA LEU A 111 -7.89 -14.49 8.35
C LEU A 111 -8.43 -15.51 7.35
N ASP A 112 -9.66 -15.97 7.56
CA ASP A 112 -10.32 -16.91 6.65
C ASP A 112 -10.48 -16.33 5.24
N ALA A 113 -10.92 -15.08 5.14
CA ALA A 113 -11.10 -14.38 3.87
C ALA A 113 -9.81 -14.18 3.07
N LEU A 114 -8.65 -14.15 3.72
CA LEU A 114 -7.33 -13.97 3.08
C LEU A 114 -6.60 -15.29 2.87
N SER A 115 -6.94 -16.34 3.62
CA SER A 115 -6.24 -17.63 3.61
C SER A 115 -6.16 -18.23 2.21
N GLY A 116 -4.92 -18.54 1.78
CA GLY A 116 -4.64 -19.14 0.47
C GLY A 116 -4.95 -18.25 -0.73
N ARG A 117 -5.30 -16.98 -0.54
CA ARG A 117 -5.68 -16.06 -1.61
C ARG A 117 -4.55 -15.11 -2.01
N SER A 118 -4.69 -14.53 -3.19
CA SER A 118 -3.83 -13.44 -3.65
C SER A 118 -4.39 -12.11 -3.15
N VAL A 119 -3.56 -11.32 -2.48
CA VAL A 119 -3.98 -10.11 -1.75
C VAL A 119 -3.13 -8.90 -2.13
N ARG A 120 -3.77 -7.75 -2.29
CA ARG A 120 -3.10 -6.46 -2.34
C ARG A 120 -3.27 -5.77 -0.99
N PHE A 121 -2.21 -5.75 -0.19
CA PHE A 121 -2.13 -4.92 1.00
C PHE A 121 -1.80 -3.47 0.63
N GLY A 122 -2.25 -2.53 1.44
CA GLY A 122 -1.98 -1.12 1.19
C GLY A 122 -2.61 -0.60 -0.11
N GLU A 123 -3.79 -1.11 -0.48
CA GLU A 123 -4.52 -0.48 -1.60
C GLU A 123 -4.85 0.98 -1.30
N TYR A 124 -5.03 1.31 -0.02
CA TYR A 124 -4.99 2.64 0.57
C TYR A 124 -4.34 2.54 1.95
N GLY A 125 -3.38 3.41 2.23
CA GLY A 125 -2.62 3.45 3.48
C GLY A 125 -1.47 2.44 3.54
N ASN A 126 -0.45 2.79 4.31
CA ASN A 126 0.71 1.94 4.59
C ASN A 126 0.36 0.89 5.65
N MET A 127 0.93 -0.29 5.55
CA MET A 127 0.68 -1.35 6.56
C MET A 127 1.48 -1.12 7.84
N SER A 128 2.53 -0.30 7.81
CA SER A 128 3.22 0.23 8.99
C SER A 128 2.33 1.10 9.90
N SER A 129 1.16 1.54 9.44
CA SER A 129 0.19 2.22 10.29
C SER A 129 -0.56 1.30 11.25
N VAL A 130 -0.50 -0.02 11.02
CA VAL A 130 -1.20 -1.06 11.79
C VAL A 130 -0.19 -1.85 12.61
N PRO A 131 -0.46 -2.20 13.89
CA PRO A 131 0.44 -2.99 14.70
C PRO A 131 0.88 -4.29 14.01
N ARG A 132 2.17 -4.64 14.16
CA ARG A 132 2.77 -5.81 13.52
C ARG A 132 2.01 -7.10 13.83
N GLU A 133 1.67 -7.30 15.08
CA GLU A 133 0.95 -8.48 15.58
C GLU A 133 -0.45 -8.65 14.97
N VAL A 134 -1.01 -7.55 14.43
CA VAL A 134 -2.29 -7.59 13.72
C VAL A 134 -2.10 -7.93 12.25
N VAL A 135 -1.15 -7.28 11.57
CA VAL A 135 -1.06 -7.34 10.10
C VAL A 135 -0.17 -8.48 9.60
N GLU A 136 0.87 -8.86 10.33
CA GLU A 136 1.80 -9.92 9.90
C GLU A 136 1.13 -11.29 9.77
N PRO A 137 0.28 -11.77 10.70
CA PRO A 137 -0.44 -13.03 10.51
C PRO A 137 -1.39 -13.02 9.30
N LEU A 138 -2.00 -11.86 9.00
CA LEU A 138 -2.83 -11.71 7.79
C LEU A 138 -2.00 -11.86 6.52
N MET A 139 -0.77 -11.31 6.48
CA MET A 139 0.14 -11.46 5.34
C MET A 139 0.60 -12.92 5.19
N GLN A 140 0.93 -13.57 6.29
CA GLN A 140 1.37 -14.98 6.32
C GLN A 140 0.29 -15.95 5.84
N ALA A 141 -0.97 -15.65 6.09
CA ALA A 141 -2.10 -16.49 5.66
C ALA A 141 -2.31 -16.48 4.13
N THR A 142 -1.73 -15.51 3.41
CA THR A 142 -1.95 -15.38 1.96
C THR A 142 -1.09 -16.34 1.14
N ASN A 143 -1.61 -16.76 -0.03
CA ASN A 143 -0.82 -17.51 -1.01
C ASN A 143 0.26 -16.62 -1.65
N ASN A 144 -0.10 -15.40 -2.01
CA ASN A 144 0.81 -14.34 -2.42
C ASN A 144 0.18 -12.97 -2.19
N HIS A 145 1.01 -11.93 -2.21
CA HIS A 145 0.51 -10.58 -2.06
C HIS A 145 1.36 -9.56 -2.83
N THR A 146 0.87 -8.32 -2.89
CA THR A 146 1.65 -7.13 -3.25
C THR A 146 1.53 -6.13 -2.14
N LEU A 147 2.65 -5.50 -1.79
CA LEU A 147 2.71 -4.46 -0.76
C LEU A 147 3.83 -3.47 -1.08
N TYR A 148 3.56 -2.20 -0.88
CA TYR A 148 4.49 -1.09 -1.02
C TYR A 148 4.45 -0.28 0.27
N GLU A 149 5.63 0.09 0.80
CA GLU A 149 5.75 0.80 2.07
C GLU A 149 6.50 2.12 1.85
N HIS A 150 5.96 3.22 2.35
CA HIS A 150 6.58 4.54 2.27
C HIS A 150 7.35 4.91 3.54
N GLU A 151 7.04 4.28 4.67
CA GLU A 151 7.74 4.47 5.96
C GLU A 151 8.90 3.47 6.12
N TRP A 152 9.51 3.03 5.00
CA TRP A 152 10.52 1.98 4.95
C TRP A 152 11.85 2.37 5.63
N GLU A 153 12.12 3.66 5.82
CA GLU A 153 13.34 4.14 6.47
C GLU A 153 13.34 3.93 7.99
N LYS A 154 12.15 3.85 8.60
CA LYS A 154 12.01 3.74 10.05
C LYS A 154 12.48 2.38 10.55
N GLU A 155 13.22 2.41 11.68
CA GLU A 155 13.78 1.19 12.28
C GLU A 155 12.69 0.20 12.68
N GLU A 156 11.62 0.68 13.27
CA GLU A 156 10.45 -0.14 13.66
C GLU A 156 9.76 -0.85 12.50
N ASN A 157 10.00 -0.41 11.25
CA ASN A 157 9.38 -0.97 10.05
C ASN A 157 10.29 -1.96 9.29
N GLN A 158 11.52 -2.22 9.76
CA GLN A 158 12.47 -3.07 9.03
C GLN A 158 12.00 -4.52 8.86
N TRP A 159 11.11 -5.01 9.70
CA TRP A 159 10.49 -6.33 9.54
C TRP A 159 9.62 -6.44 8.27
N LEU A 160 9.06 -5.31 7.80
CA LEU A 160 8.20 -5.30 6.60
C LEU A 160 8.95 -5.61 5.30
N LYS A 161 10.28 -5.49 5.25
CA LYS A 161 11.06 -5.80 4.03
C LYS A 161 10.89 -7.24 3.55
N GLU A 162 10.51 -8.16 4.43
CA GLU A 162 10.18 -9.52 4.06
C GLU A 162 8.89 -9.63 3.24
N TYR A 163 7.98 -8.67 3.39
CA TYR A 163 6.65 -8.67 2.80
C TYR A 163 6.42 -7.54 1.79
N ALA A 164 7.14 -6.43 1.91
CA ALA A 164 6.90 -5.21 1.17
C ALA A 164 8.11 -4.80 0.32
N MET A 165 7.85 -4.00 -0.70
CA MET A 165 8.88 -3.24 -1.39
C MET A 165 8.90 -1.81 -0.86
N ALA A 166 10.10 -1.23 -0.68
CA ALA A 166 10.23 0.20 -0.42
C ALA A 166 9.70 0.98 -1.64
N SER A 167 8.70 1.83 -1.42
CA SER A 167 8.23 2.76 -2.45
C SER A 167 9.13 3.97 -2.49
N VAL A 168 9.87 4.15 -3.59
CA VAL A 168 10.90 5.18 -3.71
C VAL A 168 10.66 6.04 -4.95
N HIS A 169 11.08 7.30 -4.90
CA HIS A 169 10.80 8.30 -5.92
C HIS A 169 12.08 8.91 -6.53
N SER A 170 13.26 8.54 -6.00
CA SER A 170 14.56 8.96 -6.52
C SER A 170 15.56 7.80 -6.55
N LEU A 171 16.69 8.01 -7.23
CA LEU A 171 17.81 7.05 -7.23
C LEU A 171 18.49 7.02 -5.87
N GLU A 172 18.58 8.14 -5.19
CA GLU A 172 19.17 8.24 -3.85
C GLU A 172 18.35 7.40 -2.85
N GLU A 173 17.02 7.54 -2.85
CA GLU A 173 16.13 6.70 -2.03
C GLU A 173 16.28 5.21 -2.37
N LYS A 174 16.37 4.86 -3.67
CA LYS A 174 16.61 3.48 -4.11
C LYS A 174 17.89 2.90 -3.53
N GLU A 175 19.00 3.63 -3.65
CA GLU A 175 20.30 3.20 -3.13
C GLU A 175 20.27 3.05 -1.62
N LYS A 176 19.65 3.99 -0.92
CA LYS A 176 19.49 3.95 0.53
C LYS A 176 18.67 2.73 0.95
N ALA A 177 17.53 2.50 0.34
CA ALA A 177 16.67 1.35 0.62
C ALA A 177 17.40 0.02 0.37
N ASN A 178 18.14 -0.09 -0.74
CA ASN A 178 18.93 -1.29 -1.04
C ASN A 178 20.03 -1.54 -0.01
N LYS A 179 20.75 -0.48 0.46
CA LYS A 179 21.73 -0.60 1.56
C LYS A 179 21.10 -1.08 2.86
N MET A 180 19.84 -0.75 3.12
CA MET A 180 19.06 -1.23 4.28
C MET A 180 18.48 -2.64 4.05
N GLY A 181 18.71 -3.26 2.90
CA GLY A 181 18.25 -4.61 2.57
C GLY A 181 16.83 -4.69 2.03
N TRP A 182 16.24 -3.57 1.62
CA TRP A 182 14.94 -3.55 0.95
C TRP A 182 15.08 -3.75 -0.56
N ARG A 183 14.11 -4.46 -1.13
CA ARG A 183 13.82 -4.36 -2.55
C ARG A 183 12.96 -3.12 -2.81
N THR A 184 13.16 -2.47 -3.96
CA THR A 184 12.52 -1.19 -4.24
C THR A 184 11.49 -1.28 -5.37
N PHE A 185 10.45 -0.45 -5.24
CA PHE A 185 9.49 -0.14 -6.28
C PHE A 185 9.61 1.35 -6.56
N ARG A 186 10.34 1.70 -7.63
CA ARG A 186 10.65 3.09 -8.00
C ARG A 186 9.69 3.62 -9.04
N VAL A 187 9.29 4.87 -8.89
CA VAL A 187 8.64 5.64 -9.95
C VAL A 187 9.72 6.32 -10.78
N GLY A 188 9.83 5.97 -12.08
CA GLY A 188 10.85 6.51 -12.96
C GLY A 188 10.71 5.96 -14.38
N ASP A 189 11.28 6.66 -15.36
CA ASP A 189 11.09 6.35 -16.78
C ASP A 189 12.25 5.55 -17.38
N ASP A 190 13.29 5.25 -16.60
CA ASP A 190 14.50 4.57 -16.99
C ASP A 190 14.86 3.39 -16.09
N LEU A 191 15.67 2.46 -16.55
CA LEU A 191 16.22 1.37 -15.78
C LEU A 191 17.54 1.78 -15.14
N GLN A 192 17.72 1.48 -13.86
CA GLN A 192 18.95 1.74 -13.12
C GLN A 192 19.45 0.49 -12.40
N GLY A 193 20.63 0.04 -12.79
CA GLY A 193 21.30 -1.11 -12.18
C GLY A 193 20.52 -2.42 -12.35
N ASP A 194 20.07 -2.99 -11.25
CA ASP A 194 19.40 -4.28 -11.19
C ASP A 194 17.88 -4.23 -11.37
N GLU A 195 17.35 -3.09 -11.79
CA GLU A 195 15.91 -2.92 -11.97
C GLU A 195 15.38 -3.66 -13.21
N ILE A 196 14.11 -3.98 -13.16
CA ILE A 196 13.30 -4.36 -14.33
C ILE A 196 12.06 -3.48 -14.41
N PHE A 197 11.58 -3.20 -15.61
CA PHE A 197 10.27 -2.58 -15.75
C PHE A 197 9.17 -3.48 -15.21
N CYS A 198 8.16 -2.87 -14.60
CA CYS A 198 6.98 -3.59 -14.12
C CYS A 198 6.36 -4.43 -15.25
N PRO A 199 6.23 -5.77 -15.11
CA PRO A 199 5.68 -6.63 -16.18
C PRO A 199 4.23 -6.30 -16.53
N ASN A 200 3.48 -5.65 -15.65
CA ASN A 200 2.16 -5.14 -16.02
C ASN A 200 2.25 -4.00 -17.04
N HIS A 201 3.27 -3.14 -16.89
CA HIS A 201 3.48 -2.02 -17.82
C HIS A 201 3.96 -2.50 -19.18
N THR A 202 4.94 -3.41 -19.22
CA THR A 202 5.60 -3.84 -20.48
C THR A 202 4.87 -4.96 -21.23
N HIS A 203 4.21 -5.87 -20.49
CA HIS A 203 3.63 -7.09 -21.03
C HIS A 203 2.17 -7.31 -20.66
N ASN A 204 1.54 -6.32 -20.01
CA ASN A 204 0.16 -6.41 -19.52
C ASN A 204 -0.10 -7.64 -18.60
N ILE A 205 0.93 -8.10 -17.87
CA ILE A 205 0.82 -9.21 -16.93
C ILE A 205 0.23 -8.71 -15.63
N GLN A 206 -0.94 -9.23 -15.25
CA GLN A 206 -1.58 -8.85 -13.99
C GLN A 206 -0.78 -9.27 -12.76
N CYS A 207 -0.81 -8.46 -11.68
CA CYS A 207 -0.08 -8.70 -10.44
C CYS A 207 -0.36 -10.07 -9.83
N ILE A 208 -1.60 -10.57 -9.93
CA ILE A 208 -1.99 -11.90 -9.44
C ILE A 208 -1.18 -13.03 -10.10
N LYS A 209 -0.72 -12.82 -11.33
CA LYS A 209 0.13 -13.77 -12.07
C LYS A 209 1.62 -13.46 -11.90
N CYS A 210 1.96 -12.16 -11.85
CA CYS A 210 3.35 -11.66 -11.80
C CYS A 210 4.05 -12.01 -10.47
N LYS A 211 3.45 -11.70 -9.33
CA LYS A 211 3.91 -12.02 -7.96
C LYS A 211 5.27 -11.41 -7.54
N LEU A 212 5.80 -10.43 -8.24
CA LEU A 212 7.14 -9.89 -7.97
C LEU A 212 7.20 -8.86 -6.82
N CYS A 213 6.06 -8.31 -6.39
CA CYS A 213 6.02 -7.20 -5.42
C CYS A 213 5.63 -7.65 -4.00
N SER A 214 6.19 -8.79 -3.53
CA SER A 214 5.91 -9.39 -2.23
C SER A 214 7.10 -9.34 -1.26
N GLY A 215 7.93 -8.31 -1.37
CA GLY A 215 9.11 -8.14 -0.51
C GLY A 215 10.27 -9.07 -0.86
N ASN A 216 11.18 -9.27 0.08
CA ASN A 216 12.41 -10.02 -0.12
C ASN A 216 12.18 -11.52 -0.35
N LYS A 217 11.08 -12.06 0.15
CA LYS A 217 10.75 -13.51 0.02
C LYS A 217 10.72 -14.01 -1.42
N CYS A 218 10.45 -13.15 -2.41
CA CYS A 218 10.37 -13.59 -3.79
C CYS A 218 11.74 -13.66 -4.50
N GLY A 219 12.82 -13.16 -3.90
CA GLY A 219 14.17 -13.19 -4.46
C GLY A 219 14.33 -12.51 -5.83
N ALA A 220 13.39 -11.67 -6.22
CA ALA A 220 13.38 -11.02 -7.53
C ALA A 220 14.11 -9.67 -7.50
N LYS A 221 14.30 -9.08 -8.70
CA LYS A 221 14.95 -7.77 -8.91
C LYS A 221 14.09 -6.62 -8.38
N ASN A 222 14.69 -5.44 -8.25
CA ASN A 222 14.00 -4.17 -8.04
C ASN A 222 13.08 -3.86 -9.24
N ILE A 223 12.00 -3.13 -8.99
CA ILE A 223 10.98 -2.81 -9.99
C ILE A 223 10.94 -1.30 -10.23
N VAL A 224 10.90 -0.90 -11.48
CA VAL A 224 10.60 0.48 -11.88
C VAL A 224 9.29 0.54 -12.67
N ILE A 225 8.54 1.60 -12.45
CA ILE A 225 7.30 1.88 -13.19
C ILE A 225 7.29 3.35 -13.60
N PRO A 226 6.94 3.67 -14.85
CA PRO A 226 6.77 5.06 -15.28
C PRO A 226 5.74 5.78 -14.41
N SER A 227 5.94 7.08 -14.23
CA SER A 227 4.96 7.93 -13.57
C SER A 227 3.60 7.74 -14.23
N HIS A 228 2.58 7.40 -13.43
CA HIS A 228 1.25 7.13 -13.97
C HIS A 228 0.66 8.38 -14.61
N MET A 229 0.25 8.22 -15.84
CA MET A 229 -0.65 9.16 -16.51
C MET A 229 -2.07 9.01 -16.00
#